data_813dbf1f7ac3bf785eba0cf3b4ef72ba
#
_entry.id   813dbf1f7ac3bf785eba0cf3b4ef72ba
#
_cell.length_a   1.000
_cell.length_b   1.000
_cell.length_c   1.000
_cell.angle_alpha   90.00
_cell.angle_beta   90.00
_cell.angle_gamma   90.00
#
_symmetry.space_group_name_H-M   'P 1'
#
loop_
_entity.id
_entity.type
_entity.pdbx_description
1 polymer ?
#
loop_
_entity_poly.entity_id
_entity_poly.type
_entity_poly.pdbx_seq_one_letter_code
_entity_poly.pdbx_strand_id
1 'polypeptide(L)'
;MQYRKKPVVVRAWRFDGTTDSLPPMNHTAHKLWYREHDRVNDQHFPPTVVVRTLEGDMTAQVGDYIIEGVNGELYPCKPDIFEKTYEKVE
;
A
#
# COMPACT_ATOMS: atom_id res chain seq x y z
N MET A 1 -6.32 28.01 18.05
CA MET A 1 -7.56 27.46 17.46
C MET A 1 -7.44 25.96 17.30
N GLN A 2 -8.56 25.27 17.39
CA GLN A 2 -8.57 23.80 17.22
C GLN A 2 -9.26 23.46 15.91
N TYR A 3 -8.70 22.45 15.21
CA TYR A 3 -9.26 21.98 13.96
C TYR A 3 -9.46 20.48 14.03
N ARG A 4 -10.53 19.99 13.42
CA ARG A 4 -10.80 18.57 13.27
C ARG A 4 -10.55 18.17 11.81
N LYS A 5 -9.84 17.07 11.60
CA LYS A 5 -9.65 16.52 10.26
C LYS A 5 -11.02 16.08 9.71
N LYS A 6 -11.33 16.52 8.50
CA LYS A 6 -12.57 16.10 7.84
C LYS A 6 -12.52 14.59 7.57
N PRO A 7 -13.65 13.89 7.77
CA PRO A 7 -13.69 12.48 7.43
C PRO A 7 -13.56 12.31 5.93
N VAL A 8 -12.70 11.37 5.52
CA VAL A 8 -12.49 11.03 4.11
C VAL A 8 -12.58 9.53 3.95
N VAL A 9 -13.20 9.11 2.84
CA VAL A 9 -13.24 7.71 2.46
C VAL A 9 -12.07 7.46 1.53
N VAL A 10 -11.25 6.44 1.85
CA VAL A 10 -10.11 6.04 1.02
C VAL A 10 -10.33 4.60 0.59
N ARG A 11 -9.64 4.19 -0.47
CA ARG A 11 -9.61 2.79 -0.88
C ARG A 11 -8.33 2.16 -0.36
N ALA A 12 -8.39 0.89 0.00
CA ALA A 12 -7.24 0.19 0.52
C ALA A 12 -7.23 -1.25 0.04
N TRP A 13 -6.04 -1.76 -0.19
CA TRP A 13 -5.80 -3.14 -0.61
C TRP A 13 -4.76 -3.74 0.31
N ARG A 14 -5.04 -4.93 0.86
CA ARG A 14 -4.05 -5.63 1.65
C ARG A 14 -3.19 -6.48 0.74
N PHE A 15 -1.89 -6.21 0.73
CA PHE A 15 -0.96 -6.95 -0.09
C PHE A 15 -0.73 -8.34 0.52
N ASP A 16 -1.07 -9.40 -0.21
CA ASP A 16 -0.93 -10.78 0.25
C ASP A 16 0.23 -11.52 -0.43
N GLY A 17 1.05 -10.80 -1.19
CA GLY A 17 2.16 -11.38 -1.92
C GLY A 17 1.86 -11.66 -3.38
N THR A 18 0.62 -11.45 -3.82
CA THR A 18 0.22 -11.67 -5.22
C THR A 18 -0.10 -10.35 -5.90
N THR A 19 0.01 -10.33 -7.22
CA THR A 19 -0.36 -9.14 -7.99
C THR A 19 -1.86 -8.89 -7.97
N ASP A 20 -2.66 -9.93 -7.76
CA ASP A 20 -4.12 -9.80 -7.70
C ASP A 20 -4.59 -9.01 -6.47
N SER A 21 -3.77 -8.97 -5.43
CA SER A 21 -4.09 -8.21 -4.22
C SER A 21 -3.78 -6.73 -4.34
N LEU A 22 -3.14 -6.31 -5.42
CA LEU A 22 -2.75 -4.91 -5.62
C LEU A 22 -3.88 -4.09 -6.24
N PRO A 23 -3.83 -2.74 -6.11
CA PRO A 23 -4.78 -1.87 -6.80
C PRO A 23 -4.81 -2.12 -8.30
N PRO A 24 -5.94 -1.86 -8.96
CA PRO A 24 -6.04 -2.05 -10.41
C PRO A 24 -4.98 -1.26 -11.17
N MET A 25 -4.32 -1.93 -12.12
CA MET A 25 -3.18 -1.38 -12.83
C MET A 25 -3.53 -0.24 -13.77
N ASN A 26 -4.78 -0.14 -14.18
CA ASN A 26 -5.21 0.91 -15.10
C ASN A 26 -5.02 2.34 -14.54
N HIS A 27 -4.96 2.47 -13.22
CA HIS A 27 -4.75 3.77 -12.58
C HIS A 27 -3.38 3.91 -11.93
N THR A 28 -2.71 2.81 -11.67
CA THR A 28 -1.55 2.80 -10.76
C THR A 28 -0.31 2.16 -11.35
N ALA A 29 -0.33 1.75 -12.63
CA ALA A 29 0.75 0.99 -13.23
C ALA A 29 2.12 1.67 -13.12
N HIS A 30 2.15 3.01 -13.14
CA HIS A 30 3.39 3.78 -13.04
C HIS A 30 3.76 4.16 -11.60
N LYS A 31 2.98 3.70 -10.62
CA LYS A 31 3.20 4.02 -9.20
C LYS A 31 3.53 2.79 -8.37
N LEU A 32 3.42 1.60 -8.95
CA LEU A 32 3.66 0.35 -8.24
C LEU A 32 4.63 -0.52 -9.03
N TRP A 33 5.57 -1.13 -8.33
CA TRP A 33 6.48 -2.11 -8.89
C TRP A 33 6.46 -3.36 -8.01
N TYR A 34 5.86 -4.41 -8.54
CA TYR A 34 5.85 -5.71 -7.88
C TYR A 34 7.22 -6.36 -8.05
N ARG A 35 7.76 -6.86 -6.95
CA ARG A 35 9.03 -7.58 -6.95
C ARG A 35 8.78 -8.97 -6.40
N GLU A 36 8.97 -9.97 -7.25
CA GLU A 36 8.92 -11.34 -6.80
C GLU A 36 10.04 -11.59 -5.79
N HIS A 37 9.92 -12.67 -5.03
CA HIS A 37 10.97 -13.04 -4.09
C HIS A 37 12.31 -13.15 -4.83
N ASP A 38 13.34 -12.56 -4.25
CA ASP A 38 14.70 -12.67 -4.76
C ASP A 38 15.43 -13.76 -4.01
N ARG A 39 16.35 -14.41 -4.72
CA ARG A 39 17.27 -15.37 -4.11
C ARG A 39 18.64 -14.73 -4.03
N VAL A 40 19.08 -14.41 -2.83
CA VAL A 40 20.39 -13.82 -2.59
C VAL A 40 21.12 -14.71 -1.59
N ASN A 41 22.32 -15.22 -1.97
CA ASN A 41 23.14 -16.08 -1.11
C ASN A 41 22.35 -17.27 -0.56
N ASP A 42 21.59 -17.95 -1.44
CA ASP A 42 20.74 -19.09 -1.11
C ASP A 42 19.59 -18.78 -0.14
N GLN A 43 19.30 -17.52 0.08
CA GLN A 43 18.15 -17.10 0.88
C GLN A 43 17.01 -16.61 -0.03
N HIS A 44 15.81 -17.00 0.33
CA HIS A 44 14.61 -16.55 -0.37
C HIS A 44 13.92 -15.47 0.45
N PHE A 45 13.62 -14.35 -0.20
CA PHE A 45 12.87 -13.25 0.42
C PHE A 45 11.44 -13.25 -0.11
N PRO A 46 10.47 -12.93 0.75
CA PRO A 46 9.08 -12.85 0.28
C PRO A 46 8.92 -11.71 -0.72
N PRO A 47 7.87 -11.76 -1.56
CA PRO A 47 7.63 -10.68 -2.51
C PRO A 47 7.34 -9.36 -1.80
N THR A 48 7.68 -8.26 -2.46
CA THR A 48 7.41 -6.91 -1.98
C THR A 48 6.82 -6.10 -3.13
N VAL A 49 6.28 -4.93 -2.80
CA VAL A 49 5.88 -3.97 -3.82
C VAL A 49 6.46 -2.60 -3.45
N VAL A 50 7.09 -1.96 -4.43
CA VAL A 50 7.59 -0.58 -4.26
C VAL A 50 6.47 0.35 -4.67
N VAL A 51 6.14 1.28 -3.79
CA VAL A 51 5.07 2.25 -3.98
C VAL A 51 5.70 3.63 -4.15
N ARG A 52 5.41 4.29 -5.28
CA ARG A 52 5.84 5.67 -5.47
C ARG A 52 4.87 6.58 -4.73
N THR A 53 5.36 7.24 -3.70
CA THR A 53 4.56 8.16 -2.89
C THR A 53 4.99 9.60 -3.14
N LEU A 54 4.25 10.54 -2.59
CA LEU A 54 4.59 11.96 -2.68
C LEU A 54 5.91 12.27 -1.97
N GLU A 55 6.34 11.40 -1.05
CA GLU A 55 7.55 11.57 -0.26
C GLU A 55 8.71 10.70 -0.76
N GLY A 56 8.54 10.04 -1.90
CA GLY A 56 9.55 9.14 -2.46
C GLY A 56 9.06 7.71 -2.50
N ASP A 57 9.93 6.79 -2.89
CA ASP A 57 9.59 5.39 -3.01
C ASP A 57 9.60 4.72 -1.64
N MET A 58 8.54 3.97 -1.35
CA MET A 58 8.41 3.19 -0.12
C MET A 58 8.10 1.74 -0.47
N THR A 59 8.53 0.81 0.36
CA THR A 59 8.33 -0.61 0.12
C THR A 59 7.25 -1.16 1.04
N ALA A 60 6.27 -1.85 0.46
CA ALA A 60 5.26 -2.58 1.20
C ALA A 60 5.63 -4.06 1.23
N GLN A 61 5.42 -4.70 2.37
CA GLN A 61 5.64 -6.12 2.59
C GLN A 61 4.31 -6.85 2.65
N VAL A 62 4.36 -8.17 2.52
CA VAL A 62 3.16 -8.99 2.67
C VAL A 62 2.48 -8.68 4.01
N GLY A 63 1.19 -8.39 3.95
CA GLY A 63 0.40 -7.98 5.11
C GLY A 63 0.17 -6.49 5.23
N ASP A 64 1.00 -5.68 4.60
CA ASP A 64 0.81 -4.23 4.59
C ASP A 64 -0.36 -3.85 3.70
N TYR A 65 -0.97 -2.71 4.00
CA TYR A 65 -2.01 -2.15 3.17
C TYR A 65 -1.42 -1.11 2.22
N ILE A 66 -2.01 -1.02 1.03
CA ILE A 66 -1.72 0.05 0.09
C ILE A 66 -2.98 0.90 0.03
N ILE A 67 -2.85 2.18 0.33
CA ILE A 67 -3.96 3.10 0.43
C ILE A 67 -3.93 4.05 -0.75
N GLU A 68 -5.09 4.26 -1.36
CA GLU A 68 -5.29 5.29 -2.37
C GLU A 68 -6.05 6.45 -1.73
N GLY A 69 -5.41 7.60 -1.64
CA GLY A 69 -6.02 8.80 -1.08
C GLY A 69 -6.95 9.50 -2.05
N VAL A 70 -7.52 10.61 -1.60
CA VAL A 70 -8.57 11.32 -2.35
C VAL A 70 -8.08 11.91 -3.68
N ASN A 71 -6.80 12.15 -3.80
CA ASN A 71 -6.20 12.69 -5.02
C ASN A 71 -5.51 11.61 -5.86
N GLY A 72 -5.79 10.35 -5.58
CA GLY A 72 -5.19 9.23 -6.30
C GLY A 72 -3.78 8.89 -5.87
N GLU A 73 -3.26 9.56 -4.84
CA GLU A 73 -1.93 9.26 -4.30
C GLU A 73 -1.94 7.89 -3.60
N LEU A 74 -0.84 7.18 -3.72
CA LEU A 74 -0.69 5.87 -3.09
C LEU A 74 0.35 5.94 -1.98
N TYR A 75 0.13 5.16 -0.93
CA TYR A 75 1.12 5.01 0.13
C TYR A 75 0.88 3.70 0.90
N PRO A 76 1.95 3.07 1.40
CA PRO A 76 1.81 1.86 2.19
C PRO A 76 1.51 2.19 3.65
N CYS A 77 0.86 1.26 4.34
CA CYS A 77 0.51 1.42 5.74
C CYS A 77 0.62 0.06 6.44
N LYS A 78 1.24 0.05 7.59
CA LYS A 78 1.34 -1.16 8.39
C LYS A 78 -0.03 -1.60 8.88
N PRO A 79 -0.30 -2.91 8.99
CA PRO A 79 -1.64 -3.38 9.34
C PRO A 79 -2.13 -2.91 10.71
N ASP A 80 -1.25 -2.84 11.69
CA ASP A 80 -1.63 -2.38 13.03
C ASP A 80 -2.01 -0.89 13.03
N ILE A 81 -1.29 -0.09 12.27
CA ILE A 81 -1.58 1.33 12.13
C ILE A 81 -2.86 1.53 11.33
N PHE A 82 -3.04 0.73 10.27
CA PHE A 82 -4.25 0.78 9.45
C PHE A 82 -5.50 0.50 10.28
N GLU A 83 -5.46 -0.54 11.09
CA GLU A 83 -6.61 -0.94 11.91
C GLU A 83 -6.97 0.09 12.97
N LYS A 84 -5.99 0.85 13.46
CA LYS A 84 -6.24 1.91 14.42
C LYS A 84 -6.75 3.20 13.79
N THR A 85 -6.47 3.40 12.52
CA THR A 85 -6.74 4.67 11.83
C THR A 85 -8.02 4.62 10.99
N TYR A 86 -8.32 3.48 10.41
CA TYR A 86 -9.42 3.32 9.47
C TYR A 86 -10.39 2.26 9.93
N GLU A 87 -11.64 2.43 9.56
CA GLU A 87 -12.67 1.41 9.72
C GLU A 87 -13.35 1.15 8.39
N LYS A 88 -13.84 -0.07 8.22
CA LYS A 88 -14.48 -0.48 6.97
C LYS A 88 -15.82 0.21 6.80
N VAL A 89 -16.03 0.80 5.64
CA VAL A 89 -17.30 1.43 5.25
C VAL A 89 -18.06 0.43 4.40
N GLU A 90 -19.30 0.17 4.79
CA GLU A 90 -20.17 -0.76 4.06
C GLU A 90 -21.21 -0.02 3.24
#